data_897c27d31c1dd1ed6168ce2da81dcb2e
#
_entry.id   897c27d31c1dd1ed6168ce2da81dcb2e
#
_cell.length_a   1.000
_cell.length_b   1.000
_cell.length_c   1.000
_cell.angle_alpha   90.00
_cell.angle_beta   90.00
_cell.angle_gamma   90.00
#
_symmetry.space_group_name_H-M   'P 1'
#
loop_
_entity.id
_entity.type
_entity.pdbx_description
1 polymer ?
#
loop_
_entity_poly.entity_id
_entity_poly.type
_entity_poly.pdbx_seq_one_letter_code
_entity_poly.pdbx_strand_id
1 'polypeptide(L)'
;SHILIESMTGNEHLLIDGTPRSFSEVIVFDTAMRFYNRERAKVIHINVSEDWARERLMGRGRSDDIDKKSVEGRLAWFNSDVMPCIDFFKVRKDFYDYIEINGEQTVEEVHRELMEKINLK
;
A
#
# COMPACT_ATOMS: atom_id res chain seq x y z
N SER A 1 12.54 9.77 5.87
CA SER A 1 12.45 10.77 6.95
C SER A 1 13.12 12.09 6.61
N HIS A 2 14.26 12.07 5.89
CA HIS A 2 14.99 13.27 5.51
C HIS A 2 14.11 14.30 4.77
N ILE A 3 13.36 13.85 3.76
CA ILE A 3 12.45 14.72 3.01
C ILE A 3 11.34 15.27 3.92
N LEU A 4 10.81 14.45 4.81
CA LEU A 4 9.76 14.88 5.74
C LEU A 4 10.24 15.97 6.70
N ILE A 5 11.48 15.86 7.15
CA ILE A 5 12.04 16.82 8.12
C ILE A 5 12.42 18.15 7.45
N GLU A 6 13.03 18.08 6.28
CA GLU A 6 13.63 19.27 5.65
C GLU A 6 12.75 20.01 4.65
N SER A 7 11.84 19.28 4.00
CA SER A 7 11.13 19.82 2.83
C SER A 7 9.64 20.04 3.01
N MET A 8 9.01 19.46 4.03
CA MET A 8 7.56 19.59 4.20
C MET A 8 7.18 20.82 5.00
N THR A 9 6.23 21.57 4.47
CA THR A 9 5.64 22.74 5.14
C THR A 9 4.35 22.43 5.88
N GLY A 10 3.76 21.25 5.65
CA GLY A 10 2.49 20.84 6.25
C GLY A 10 1.27 21.06 5.36
N ASN A 11 1.44 21.74 4.24
CA ASN A 11 0.34 22.05 3.33
C ASN A 11 0.27 21.14 2.09
N GLU A 12 1.26 20.28 1.91
CA GLU A 12 1.35 19.42 0.76
C GLU A 12 0.42 18.21 0.87
N HIS A 13 -0.09 17.76 -0.27
CA HIS A 13 -0.64 16.43 -0.39
C HIS A 13 0.53 15.45 -0.55
N LEU A 14 0.55 14.42 0.28
CA LEU A 14 1.63 13.45 0.30
C LEU A 14 1.13 12.13 -0.26
N LEU A 15 1.76 11.66 -1.33
CA LEU A 15 1.49 10.36 -1.91
C LEU A 15 2.67 9.45 -1.61
N ILE A 16 2.42 8.34 -0.92
CA ILE A 16 3.46 7.39 -0.51
C ILE A 16 3.19 6.06 -1.18
N ASP A 17 4.17 5.57 -1.92
CA ASP A 17 4.11 4.27 -2.58
C ASP A 17 5.36 3.45 -2.22
N GLY A 18 5.15 2.16 -2.01
CA GLY A 18 6.25 1.23 -1.73
C GLY A 18 6.65 1.11 -0.28
N THR A 19 6.03 1.86 0.61
CA THR A 19 6.26 1.76 2.06
C THR A 19 4.97 2.12 2.80
N PRO A 20 4.67 1.60 3.99
CA PRO A 20 5.43 0.57 4.71
C PRO A 20 5.20 -0.84 4.16
N ARG A 21 6.21 -1.68 4.25
CA ARG A 21 6.14 -3.09 3.81
C ARG A 21 6.50 -4.08 4.91
N SER A 22 6.82 -3.58 6.11
CA SER A 22 7.09 -4.41 7.26
C SER A 22 6.49 -3.76 8.51
N PHE A 23 6.29 -4.53 9.56
CA PHE A 23 5.70 -4.01 10.78
C PHE A 23 6.56 -2.92 11.43
N SER A 24 7.89 -3.04 11.35
CA SER A 24 8.79 -2.00 11.86
C SER A 24 8.64 -0.69 11.10
N GLU A 25 8.45 -0.75 9.78
CA GLU A 25 8.20 0.44 8.96
C GLU A 25 6.85 1.09 9.31
N VAL A 26 5.83 0.28 9.58
CA VAL A 26 4.51 0.76 9.99
C VAL A 26 4.60 1.59 11.27
N ILE A 27 5.36 1.13 12.25
CA ILE A 27 5.51 1.84 13.52
C ILE A 27 6.18 3.20 13.30
N VAL A 28 7.23 3.25 12.49
CA VAL A 28 7.91 4.50 12.14
C VAL A 28 6.97 5.43 11.38
N PHE A 29 6.25 4.88 10.40
CA PHE A 29 5.29 5.64 9.59
C PHE A 29 4.19 6.24 10.47
N ASP A 30 3.60 5.43 11.34
CA ASP A 30 2.52 5.89 12.23
C ASP A 30 3.01 7.01 13.17
N THR A 31 4.22 6.86 13.71
CA THR A 31 4.83 7.88 14.55
C THR A 31 5.00 9.18 13.78
N ALA A 32 5.49 9.12 12.55
CA ALA A 32 5.67 10.30 11.70
C ALA A 32 4.34 10.98 11.38
N MET A 33 3.32 10.21 11.03
CA MET A 33 2.00 10.77 10.71
C MET A 33 1.39 11.49 11.91
N ARG A 34 1.54 10.93 13.10
CA ARG A 34 1.06 11.57 14.34
C ARG A 34 1.86 12.81 14.68
N PHE A 35 3.17 12.75 14.52
CA PHE A 35 4.06 13.90 14.76
C PHE A 35 3.71 15.09 13.87
N TYR A 36 3.42 14.84 12.59
CA TYR A 36 3.10 15.89 11.62
C TYR A 36 1.60 16.20 11.55
N ASN A 37 0.79 15.64 12.45
CA ASN A 37 -0.67 15.84 12.50
C ASN A 37 -1.36 15.50 11.16
N ARG A 38 -0.92 14.43 10.51
CA ARG A 38 -1.50 13.94 9.26
C ARG A 38 -2.64 12.97 9.52
N GLU A 39 -3.66 13.44 10.22
CA GLU A 39 -4.85 12.64 10.51
C GLU A 39 -5.62 12.27 9.25
N ARG A 40 -6.32 11.15 9.31
CA ARG A 40 -7.17 10.66 8.22
C ARG A 40 -6.41 10.37 6.94
N ALA A 41 -5.17 9.91 7.07
CA ALA A 41 -4.43 9.41 5.92
C ALA A 41 -5.22 8.27 5.27
N LYS A 42 -5.34 8.31 3.95
CA LYS A 42 -6.06 7.29 3.20
C LYS A 42 -5.09 6.16 2.87
N VAL A 43 -5.40 4.97 3.38
CA VAL A 43 -4.63 3.75 3.11
C VAL A 43 -5.35 2.97 2.03
N ILE A 44 -4.73 2.88 0.87
CA ILE A 44 -5.33 2.24 -0.30
C ILE A 44 -4.71 0.86 -0.47
N HIS A 45 -5.55 -0.16 -0.40
CA HIS A 45 -5.15 -1.54 -0.63
C HIS A 45 -5.80 -2.04 -1.92
N ILE A 46 -4.98 -2.25 -2.94
CA ILE A 46 -5.44 -2.84 -4.20
C ILE A 46 -5.34 -4.36 -4.03
N ASN A 47 -6.47 -4.98 -3.76
CA ASN A 47 -6.55 -6.39 -3.40
C ASN A 47 -6.73 -7.28 -4.62
N VAL A 48 -5.93 -8.34 -4.70
CA VAL A 48 -6.02 -9.37 -5.72
C VAL A 48 -5.86 -10.75 -5.06
N SER A 49 -6.37 -11.80 -5.72
CA SER A 49 -6.14 -13.17 -5.28
C SER A 49 -4.69 -13.57 -5.51
N GLU A 50 -4.23 -14.58 -4.78
CA GLU A 50 -2.87 -15.11 -4.98
C GLU A 50 -2.69 -15.66 -6.39
N ASP A 51 -3.70 -16.34 -6.93
CA ASP A 51 -3.62 -16.90 -8.28
C ASP A 51 -3.49 -15.81 -9.34
N TRP A 52 -4.24 -14.73 -9.20
CA TRP A 52 -4.16 -13.59 -10.10
C TRP A 52 -2.78 -12.92 -10.01
N ALA A 53 -2.27 -12.72 -8.79
CA ALA A 53 -0.97 -12.13 -8.55
C ALA A 53 0.16 -13.01 -9.14
N ARG A 54 0.05 -14.32 -8.94
CA ARG A 54 1.03 -15.29 -9.46
C ARG A 54 1.09 -15.23 -10.99
N GLU A 55 -0.06 -15.21 -11.63
CA GLU A 55 -0.17 -15.14 -13.08
C GLU A 55 0.45 -13.84 -13.62
N ARG A 56 0.17 -12.71 -12.97
CA ARG A 56 0.70 -11.41 -13.38
C ARG A 56 2.21 -11.33 -13.18
N LEU A 57 2.74 -11.84 -12.07
CA LEU A 57 4.18 -11.87 -11.83
C LEU A 57 4.90 -12.72 -12.86
N MET A 58 4.36 -13.87 -13.22
CA MET A 58 4.93 -14.72 -14.25
C MET A 58 4.88 -14.06 -15.63
N GLY A 59 3.85 -13.27 -15.92
CA GLY A 59 3.65 -12.61 -17.20
C GLY A 59 4.44 -11.32 -17.40
N ARG A 60 5.06 -10.76 -16.34
CA ARG A 60 5.80 -9.50 -16.46
C ARG A 60 7.10 -9.60 -17.25
N GLY A 61 7.65 -10.80 -17.38
CA GLY A 61 8.88 -11.03 -18.15
C GLY A 61 10.14 -10.46 -17.50
N ARG A 62 10.11 -9.99 -16.28
CA ARG A 62 11.30 -9.57 -15.55
C ARG A 62 12.13 -10.80 -15.17
N SER A 63 13.45 -10.69 -15.23
CA SER A 63 14.32 -11.82 -14.90
C SER A 63 14.12 -12.33 -13.47
N ASP A 64 13.80 -11.45 -12.53
CA ASP A 64 13.52 -11.81 -11.14
C ASP A 64 12.12 -12.39 -10.92
N ASP A 65 11.21 -12.24 -11.90
CA ASP A 65 9.83 -12.74 -11.84
C ASP A 65 9.64 -14.06 -12.61
N ILE A 66 10.61 -14.46 -13.44
CA ILE A 66 10.50 -15.64 -14.31
C ILE A 66 10.57 -16.94 -13.50
N ASP A 67 11.34 -16.94 -12.42
CA ASP A 67 11.50 -18.10 -11.57
C ASP A 67 10.26 -18.30 -10.68
N LYS A 68 9.63 -19.46 -10.80
CA LYS A 68 8.49 -19.84 -9.98
C LYS A 68 8.80 -19.74 -8.47
N LYS A 69 10.02 -20.06 -8.08
CA LYS A 69 10.47 -19.97 -6.69
C LYS A 69 10.47 -18.52 -6.19
N SER A 70 10.90 -17.58 -7.02
CA SER A 70 10.88 -16.15 -6.70
C SER A 70 9.44 -15.64 -6.57
N VAL A 71 8.54 -16.08 -7.42
CA VAL A 71 7.11 -15.71 -7.36
C VAL A 71 6.50 -16.21 -6.05
N GLU A 72 6.72 -17.48 -5.72
CA GLU A 72 6.19 -18.03 -4.46
C GLU A 72 6.80 -17.35 -3.23
N GLY A 73 8.08 -17.00 -3.29
CA GLY A 73 8.77 -16.26 -2.24
C GLY A 73 8.14 -14.87 -2.02
N ARG A 74 7.80 -14.18 -3.10
CA ARG A 74 7.13 -12.87 -3.01
C ARG A 74 5.75 -12.98 -2.40
N LEU A 75 4.97 -13.99 -2.78
CA LEU A 75 3.64 -14.22 -2.21
C LEU A 75 3.72 -14.55 -0.72
N ALA A 76 4.66 -15.41 -0.34
CA ALA A 76 4.89 -15.76 1.06
C ALA A 76 5.31 -14.54 1.89
N TRP A 77 6.23 -13.72 1.35
CA TRP A 77 6.67 -12.48 2.00
C TRP A 77 5.51 -11.50 2.18
N PHE A 78 4.66 -11.37 1.17
CA PHE A 78 3.48 -10.52 1.28
C PHE A 78 2.59 -10.96 2.45
N ASN A 79 2.32 -12.25 2.55
CA ASN A 79 1.47 -12.78 3.61
C ASN A 79 2.10 -12.64 5.01
N SER A 80 3.42 -12.80 5.12
CA SER A 80 4.10 -12.75 6.41
C SER A 80 4.43 -11.33 6.88
N ASP A 81 4.77 -10.43 5.95
CA ASP A 81 5.33 -9.11 6.28
C ASP A 81 4.37 -7.96 5.93
N VAL A 82 3.67 -8.03 4.80
CA VAL A 82 2.83 -6.94 4.33
C VAL A 82 1.41 -7.00 4.91
N MET A 83 0.82 -8.19 5.01
CA MET A 83 -0.53 -8.33 5.57
C MET A 83 -0.67 -7.80 6.99
N PRO A 84 0.29 -8.00 7.90
CA PRO A 84 0.22 -7.37 9.22
C PRO A 84 0.18 -5.84 9.16
N CYS A 85 0.82 -5.22 8.16
CA CYS A 85 0.77 -3.77 7.95
C CYS A 85 -0.65 -3.33 7.56
N ILE A 86 -1.29 -4.08 6.67
CA ILE A 86 -2.65 -3.81 6.23
C ILE A 86 -3.60 -3.93 7.43
N ASP A 87 -3.47 -4.97 8.23
CA ASP A 87 -4.28 -5.18 9.42
C ASP A 87 -4.10 -4.06 10.44
N PHE A 88 -2.87 -3.54 10.59
CA PHE A 88 -2.58 -2.42 11.47
C PHE A 88 -3.44 -1.21 11.12
N PHE A 89 -3.48 -0.82 9.85
CA PHE A 89 -4.28 0.33 9.40
C PHE A 89 -5.79 0.04 9.45
N LYS A 90 -6.17 -1.19 9.14
CA LYS A 90 -7.57 -1.59 9.05
C LYS A 90 -8.32 -1.47 10.37
N VAL A 91 -7.66 -1.73 11.49
CA VAL A 91 -8.26 -1.64 12.82
C VAL A 91 -8.20 -0.24 13.43
N ARG A 92 -7.38 0.65 12.88
CA ARG A 92 -7.21 2.02 13.41
C ARG A 92 -8.07 3.04 12.65
N LYS A 93 -9.36 2.81 12.65
CA LYS A 93 -10.34 3.62 11.91
C LYS A 93 -10.48 5.05 12.43
N ASP A 94 -10.05 5.31 13.62
CA ASP A 94 -10.07 6.64 14.24
C ASP A 94 -9.00 7.55 13.65
N PHE A 95 -7.93 7.00 13.08
CA PHE A 95 -6.80 7.77 12.57
C PHE A 95 -6.57 7.59 11.06
N TYR A 96 -6.93 6.44 10.49
CA TYR A 96 -6.74 6.13 9.07
C TYR A 96 -8.05 5.78 8.40
N ASP A 97 -8.20 6.22 7.15
CA ASP A 97 -9.29 5.80 6.27
C ASP A 97 -8.79 4.65 5.38
N TYR A 98 -9.19 3.44 5.71
CA TYR A 98 -8.81 2.26 4.93
C TYR A 98 -9.77 2.08 3.76
N ILE A 99 -9.19 2.01 2.55
CA ILE A 99 -9.94 1.88 1.29
C ILE A 99 -9.44 0.63 0.55
N GLU A 100 -10.32 -0.31 0.30
CA GLU A 100 -10.00 -1.50 -0.46
C GLU A 100 -10.53 -1.37 -1.88
N ILE A 101 -9.66 -1.65 -2.86
CA ILE A 101 -9.95 -1.58 -4.29
C ILE A 101 -9.78 -2.98 -4.88
N ASN A 102 -10.70 -3.39 -5.74
CA ASN A 102 -10.55 -4.63 -6.49
C ASN A 102 -9.48 -4.44 -7.58
N GLY A 103 -8.36 -5.15 -7.45
CA GLY A 103 -7.27 -5.08 -8.43
C GLY A 103 -7.44 -6.01 -9.61
N GLU A 104 -8.43 -6.92 -9.58
CA GLU A 104 -8.65 -7.90 -10.65
C GLU A 104 -9.58 -7.32 -11.73
N GLN A 105 -9.17 -6.17 -12.28
CA GLN A 105 -9.90 -5.48 -13.35
C GLN A 105 -8.91 -4.67 -14.16
N THR A 106 -9.36 -3.95 -15.18
CA THR A 106 -8.46 -3.15 -16.01
C THR A 106 -7.90 -1.97 -15.23
N VAL A 107 -6.78 -1.40 -15.71
CA VAL A 107 -6.16 -0.22 -15.09
C VAL A 107 -7.17 0.94 -15.02
N GLU A 108 -7.95 1.14 -16.07
CA GLU A 108 -8.96 2.19 -16.14
C GLU A 108 -10.08 1.97 -15.10
N GLU A 109 -10.51 0.73 -14.93
CA GLU A 109 -11.54 0.38 -13.94
C GLU A 109 -11.01 0.55 -12.51
N VAL A 110 -9.78 0.13 -12.24
CA VAL A 110 -9.12 0.35 -10.95
C VAL A 110 -9.05 1.84 -10.64
N HIS A 111 -8.63 2.64 -11.59
CA HIS A 111 -8.53 4.09 -11.44
C HIS A 111 -9.90 4.72 -11.13
N ARG A 112 -10.93 4.29 -11.85
CA ARG A 112 -12.29 4.80 -11.64
C ARG A 112 -12.78 4.47 -10.24
N GLU A 113 -12.65 3.23 -9.81
CA GLU A 113 -13.05 2.79 -8.48
C GLU A 113 -12.29 3.57 -7.39
N LEU A 114 -10.99 3.76 -7.60
CA LEU A 114 -10.14 4.52 -6.69
C LEU A 114 -10.62 5.96 -6.55
N MET A 115 -10.88 6.63 -7.66
CA MET A 115 -11.33 8.03 -7.65
C MET A 115 -12.69 8.19 -6.98
N GLU A 116 -13.58 7.23 -7.18
CA GLU A 116 -14.90 7.24 -6.52
C GLU A 116 -14.79 7.08 -5.00
N LYS A 117 -13.89 6.19 -4.55
CA LYS A 117 -13.74 5.87 -3.13
C LYS A 117 -12.88 6.87 -2.37
N ILE A 118 -11.89 7.47 -3.00
CA ILE A 118 -11.01 8.45 -2.35
C ILE A 118 -11.77 9.71 -1.99
N ASN A 119 -12.58 10.22 -2.90
CA ASN A 119 -13.38 11.42 -2.70
C ASN A 119 -12.54 12.56 -2.10
N LEU A 120 -11.46 12.91 -2.79
CA LEU A 120 -10.62 14.04 -2.41
C LEU A 120 -11.38 15.34 -2.67
N LYS A 121 -11.57 16.11 -1.62
CA LYS A 121 -12.17 17.45 -1.73
C LYS A 121 -11.07 18.50 -1.60
#